data_07dcb32920ad77b5cb7fdac30e9a5881
#
_entry.id   07dcb32920ad77b5cb7fdac30e9a5881
#
_cell.length_a   1.000
_cell.length_b   1.000
_cell.length_c   1.000
_cell.angle_alpha   90.00
_cell.angle_beta   90.00
_cell.angle_gamma   90.00
#
_symmetry.space_group_name_H-M   'P 1'
#
loop_
_entity.id
_entity.type
_entity.pdbx_description
1 polymer ?
#
loop_
_entity_poly.entity_id
_entity_poly.type
_entity_poly.pdbx_seq_one_letter_code
_entity_poly.pdbx_strand_id
1 'polypeptide(L)'
;MIGYIKNKLRKKKYPYNSRLISGCKSEHKKLVSLVMGIKSAIDEDNLTTVNQLLKKLRMDILGHFMQEDFHLYRYLKYHYKDDKETISIILEFETSIKEIQKDVLKFLDTYTKYEARYDGSFKTKFIAVVDALSNRIEAEETSLYTLYLK
;
A
#
# COMPACT_ATOMS: atom_id res chain seq x y z
N MET A 1 -6.01 13.71 -41.79
CA MET A 1 -7.32 13.70 -41.11
C MET A 1 -7.51 12.47 -40.23
N ILE A 2 -7.37 11.28 -40.76
CA ILE A 2 -7.50 10.02 -39.97
C ILE A 2 -6.47 9.94 -38.84
N GLY A 3 -5.22 10.34 -39.09
CA GLY A 3 -4.19 10.36 -38.05
C GLY A 3 -4.44 11.38 -36.95
N TYR A 4 -5.01 12.53 -37.29
CA TYR A 4 -5.38 13.57 -36.33
C TYR A 4 -6.55 13.12 -35.44
N ILE A 5 -7.56 12.48 -36.03
CA ILE A 5 -8.72 11.95 -35.28
C ILE A 5 -8.28 10.83 -34.35
N LYS A 6 -7.40 9.92 -34.81
CA LYS A 6 -6.82 8.86 -33.97
C LYS A 6 -6.05 9.42 -32.79
N ASN A 7 -5.25 10.46 -32.96
CA ASN A 7 -4.51 11.11 -31.89
C ASN A 7 -5.40 11.82 -30.87
N LYS A 8 -6.49 12.45 -31.36
CA LYS A 8 -7.45 13.13 -30.50
C LYS A 8 -8.29 12.16 -29.66
N LEU A 9 -8.53 10.94 -30.17
CA LEU A 9 -9.28 9.89 -29.50
C LEU A 9 -8.39 8.99 -28.62
N ARG A 10 -7.07 9.12 -28.72
CA ARG A 10 -6.14 8.38 -27.88
C ARG A 10 -6.20 8.91 -26.46
N LYS A 11 -6.89 8.18 -25.57
CA LYS A 11 -6.78 8.40 -24.12
C LYS A 11 -5.31 8.21 -23.72
N LYS A 12 -4.77 9.14 -22.91
CA LYS A 12 -3.45 8.94 -22.29
C LYS A 12 -3.47 7.61 -21.56
N LYS A 13 -2.46 6.77 -21.78
CA LYS A 13 -2.37 5.43 -21.19
C LYS A 13 -2.36 5.48 -19.66
N TYR A 14 -1.75 6.53 -19.08
CA TYR A 14 -1.65 6.76 -17.65
C TYR A 14 -2.01 8.22 -17.36
N PRO A 15 -3.30 8.55 -17.19
CA PRO A 15 -3.71 9.93 -16.95
C PRO A 15 -3.32 10.39 -15.54
N TYR A 16 -2.95 11.65 -15.42
CA TYR A 16 -2.72 12.27 -14.13
C TYR A 16 -4.05 12.41 -13.36
N ASN A 17 -4.04 12.01 -12.10
CA ASN A 17 -5.18 12.14 -11.20
C ASN A 17 -4.79 13.01 -10.00
N SER A 18 -5.32 14.23 -9.94
CA SER A 18 -4.99 15.18 -8.89
C SER A 18 -5.43 14.74 -7.47
N ARG A 19 -6.32 13.75 -7.39
CA ARG A 19 -6.82 13.21 -6.11
C ARG A 19 -6.10 11.93 -5.66
N LEU A 20 -5.20 11.39 -6.48
CA LEU A 20 -4.57 10.10 -6.18
C LEU A 20 -3.80 10.14 -4.87
N ILE A 21 -2.92 11.12 -4.69
CA ILE A 21 -2.04 11.18 -3.52
C ILE A 21 -2.84 11.47 -2.24
N SER A 22 -3.80 12.38 -2.27
CA SER A 22 -4.66 12.64 -1.11
C SER A 22 -5.48 11.40 -0.74
N GLY A 23 -5.93 10.63 -1.73
CA GLY A 23 -6.61 9.35 -1.54
C GLY A 23 -5.71 8.31 -0.88
N CYS A 24 -4.48 8.15 -1.36
CA CYS A 24 -3.50 7.23 -0.77
C CYS A 24 -3.18 7.61 0.68
N LYS A 25 -2.99 8.90 0.96
CA LYS A 25 -2.75 9.39 2.33
C LYS A 25 -3.95 9.12 3.25
N SER A 26 -5.17 9.29 2.74
CA SER A 26 -6.40 8.97 3.47
C SER A 26 -6.48 7.47 3.78
N GLU A 27 -6.10 6.62 2.84
CA GLU A 27 -6.03 5.17 3.04
C GLU A 27 -4.99 4.82 4.11
N HIS A 28 -3.83 5.47 4.10
CA HIS A 28 -2.80 5.29 5.15
C HIS A 28 -3.37 5.57 6.54
N LYS A 29 -4.12 6.65 6.71
CA LYS A 29 -4.75 6.99 8.00
C LYS A 29 -5.73 5.91 8.46
N LYS A 30 -6.50 5.34 7.53
CA LYS A 30 -7.43 4.24 7.84
C LYS A 30 -6.68 2.98 8.26
N LEU A 31 -5.58 2.65 7.58
CA LEU A 31 -4.76 1.50 7.93
C LEU A 31 -4.14 1.66 9.32
N VAL A 32 -3.62 2.83 9.64
CA VAL A 32 -3.08 3.15 10.97
C VAL A 32 -4.16 3.00 12.04
N SER A 33 -5.36 3.50 11.78
CA SER A 33 -6.49 3.38 12.71
C SER A 33 -6.86 1.92 12.97
N LEU A 34 -6.87 1.07 11.93
CA LEU A 34 -7.11 -0.37 12.07
C LEU A 34 -6.03 -1.06 12.91
N VAL A 35 -4.77 -0.73 12.66
CA VAL A 35 -3.64 -1.25 13.43
C VAL A 35 -3.75 -0.88 14.91
N MET A 36 -4.12 0.36 15.21
CA MET A 36 -4.34 0.81 16.59
C MET A 36 -5.51 0.08 17.25
N GLY A 37 -6.59 -0.16 16.50
CA GLY A 37 -7.73 -0.94 16.98
C GLY A 37 -7.35 -2.39 17.28
N ILE A 38 -6.53 -3.01 16.43
CA ILE A 38 -6.02 -4.36 16.67
C ILE A 38 -5.17 -4.40 17.94
N LYS A 39 -4.28 -3.43 18.11
CA LYS A 39 -3.43 -3.33 19.29
C LYS A 39 -4.25 -3.21 20.58
N SER A 40 -5.28 -2.36 20.59
CA SER A 40 -6.21 -2.25 21.71
C SER A 40 -6.92 -3.57 22.00
N ALA A 41 -7.40 -4.26 20.96
CA ALA A 41 -8.09 -5.55 21.12
C ALA A 41 -7.16 -6.64 21.67
N ILE A 42 -5.88 -6.63 21.28
CA ILE A 42 -4.86 -7.52 21.84
C ILE A 42 -4.67 -7.24 23.34
N ASP A 43 -4.55 -5.97 23.71
CA ASP A 43 -4.35 -5.56 25.10
C ASP A 43 -5.56 -5.91 25.99
N GLU A 44 -6.76 -5.89 25.43
CA GLU A 44 -8.00 -6.26 26.12
C GLU A 44 -8.31 -7.77 26.05
N ASP A 45 -7.44 -8.54 25.43
CA ASP A 45 -7.64 -9.98 25.19
C ASP A 45 -8.95 -10.30 24.44
N ASN A 46 -9.40 -9.39 23.59
CA ASN A 46 -10.61 -9.54 22.77
C ASN A 46 -10.25 -10.18 21.42
N LEU A 47 -10.08 -11.50 21.42
CA LEU A 47 -9.58 -12.24 20.28
C LEU A 47 -10.54 -12.25 19.08
N THR A 48 -11.85 -12.22 19.33
CA THR A 48 -12.86 -12.09 18.27
C THR A 48 -12.67 -10.79 17.50
N THR A 49 -12.50 -9.69 18.21
CA THR A 49 -12.26 -8.37 17.59
C THR A 49 -10.91 -8.34 16.85
N VAL A 50 -9.85 -8.95 17.40
CA VAL A 50 -8.56 -9.08 16.72
C VAL A 50 -8.76 -9.75 15.34
N ASN A 51 -9.45 -10.87 15.28
CA ASN A 51 -9.69 -11.58 14.03
C ASN A 51 -10.49 -10.74 13.03
N GLN A 52 -11.55 -10.09 13.47
CA GLN A 52 -12.39 -9.24 12.63
C GLN A 52 -11.61 -8.08 12.04
N LEU A 53 -10.80 -7.40 12.86
CA LEU A 53 -9.99 -6.25 12.42
C LEU A 53 -8.84 -6.67 11.52
N LEU A 54 -8.22 -7.84 11.75
CA LEU A 54 -7.21 -8.38 10.83
C LEU A 54 -7.79 -8.67 9.46
N LYS A 55 -9.01 -9.22 9.39
CA LYS A 55 -9.70 -9.45 8.11
C LYS A 55 -9.98 -8.15 7.38
N LYS A 56 -10.42 -7.13 8.10
CA LYS A 56 -10.63 -5.80 7.51
C LYS A 56 -9.33 -5.18 7.05
N LEU A 57 -8.27 -5.28 7.84
CA LEU A 57 -6.94 -4.80 7.47
C LEU A 57 -6.46 -5.47 6.17
N ARG A 58 -6.65 -6.77 6.04
CA ARG A 58 -6.28 -7.51 4.83
C ARG A 58 -6.99 -6.95 3.59
N MET A 59 -8.30 -6.73 3.67
CA MET A 59 -9.08 -6.16 2.56
C MET A 59 -8.61 -4.76 2.19
N ASP A 60 -8.45 -3.91 3.17
CA ASP A 60 -8.11 -2.50 2.95
C ASP A 60 -6.68 -2.35 2.43
N ILE A 61 -5.73 -3.14 2.95
CA ILE A 61 -4.35 -3.08 2.51
C ILE A 61 -4.16 -3.63 1.09
N LEU A 62 -4.91 -4.68 0.73
CA LEU A 62 -4.90 -5.20 -0.65
C LEU A 62 -5.42 -4.15 -1.62
N GLY A 63 -6.52 -3.49 -1.30
CA GLY A 63 -7.07 -2.41 -2.11
C GLY A 63 -6.08 -1.25 -2.28
N HIS A 64 -5.39 -0.88 -1.20
CA HIS A 64 -4.38 0.17 -1.23
C HIS A 64 -3.18 -0.21 -2.12
N PHE A 65 -2.66 -1.43 -1.99
CA PHE A 65 -1.57 -1.91 -2.84
C PHE A 65 -1.95 -1.92 -4.31
N MET A 66 -3.17 -2.35 -4.64
CA MET A 66 -3.67 -2.33 -6.02
C MET A 66 -3.79 -0.91 -6.56
N GLN A 67 -4.26 0.01 -5.75
CA GLN A 67 -4.37 1.44 -6.10
C GLN A 67 -3.00 2.00 -6.48
N GLU A 68 -1.98 1.74 -5.66
CA GLU A 68 -0.62 2.20 -5.93
C GLU A 68 -0.02 1.54 -7.16
N ASP A 69 -0.17 0.22 -7.32
CA ASP A 69 0.36 -0.50 -8.49
C ASP A 69 -0.23 0.02 -9.79
N PHE A 70 -1.57 0.15 -9.86
CA PHE A 70 -2.26 0.50 -11.09
C PHE A 70 -2.21 2.00 -11.42
N HIS A 71 -2.20 2.87 -10.42
CA HIS A 71 -2.36 4.30 -10.65
C HIS A 71 -1.11 5.11 -10.33
N LEU A 72 -0.28 4.67 -9.40
CA LEU A 72 0.92 5.40 -9.00
C LEU A 72 2.18 4.90 -9.73
N TYR A 73 2.56 3.64 -9.52
CA TYR A 73 3.82 3.11 -10.07
C TYR A 73 3.83 3.09 -11.60
N ARG A 74 2.73 2.70 -12.22
CA ARG A 74 2.65 2.69 -13.70
C ARG A 74 2.78 4.09 -14.28
N TYR A 75 2.10 5.07 -13.65
CA TYR A 75 2.22 6.46 -14.05
C TYR A 75 3.67 6.96 -13.90
N LEU A 76 4.27 6.76 -12.74
CA LEU A 76 5.63 7.23 -12.46
C LEU A 76 6.66 6.61 -13.39
N LYS A 77 6.58 5.30 -13.64
CA LYS A 77 7.51 4.62 -14.56
C LYS A 77 7.40 5.14 -15.99
N TYR A 78 6.20 5.45 -16.42
CA TYR A 78 5.99 6.03 -17.77
C TYR A 78 6.44 7.48 -17.82
N HIS A 79 6.08 8.28 -16.84
CA HIS A 79 6.38 9.72 -16.79
C HIS A 79 7.89 9.99 -16.71
N TYR A 80 8.61 9.18 -15.93
CA TYR A 80 10.05 9.33 -15.72
C TYR A 80 10.91 8.35 -16.53
N LYS A 81 10.37 7.74 -17.57
CA LYS A 81 11.07 6.70 -18.35
C LYS A 81 12.41 7.13 -18.93
N ASP A 82 12.56 8.41 -19.26
CA ASP A 82 13.77 8.97 -19.85
C ASP A 82 14.69 9.64 -18.81
N ASP A 83 14.30 9.69 -17.55
CA ASP A 83 15.10 10.20 -16.44
C ASP A 83 15.69 9.02 -15.68
N LYS A 84 16.92 8.64 -16.03
CA LYS A 84 17.58 7.44 -15.49
C LYS A 84 17.73 7.45 -13.98
N GLU A 85 18.03 8.59 -13.39
CA GLU A 85 18.21 8.74 -11.95
C GLU A 85 16.88 8.56 -11.21
N THR A 86 15.84 9.26 -11.65
CA THR A 86 14.52 9.19 -11.03
C THR A 86 13.87 7.82 -11.22
N ILE A 87 13.97 7.23 -12.42
CA ILE A 87 13.40 5.88 -12.66
C ILE A 87 14.07 4.82 -11.79
N SER A 88 15.37 4.95 -11.52
CA SER A 88 16.09 4.04 -10.61
C SER A 88 15.50 4.09 -9.20
N ILE A 89 15.20 5.27 -8.68
CA ILE A 89 14.56 5.47 -7.38
C ILE A 89 13.17 4.83 -7.35
N ILE A 90 12.37 5.05 -8.39
CA ILE A 90 11.01 4.48 -8.50
C ILE A 90 11.06 2.95 -8.49
N LEU A 91 11.99 2.35 -9.24
CA LEU A 91 12.14 0.90 -9.30
C LEU A 91 12.60 0.31 -7.96
N GLU A 92 13.45 0.99 -7.22
CA GLU A 92 13.83 0.59 -5.87
C GLU A 92 12.63 0.59 -4.92
N PHE A 93 11.80 1.65 -4.96
CA PHE A 93 10.56 1.71 -4.20
C PHE A 93 9.62 0.56 -4.55
N GLU A 94 9.43 0.30 -5.85
CA GLU A 94 8.55 -0.77 -6.32
C GLU A 94 9.03 -2.15 -5.85
N THR A 95 10.32 -2.43 -5.94
CA THR A 95 10.91 -3.68 -5.48
C THR A 95 10.72 -3.86 -3.97
N SER A 96 11.00 -2.82 -3.19
CA SER A 96 10.84 -2.83 -1.74
C SER A 96 9.40 -3.05 -1.32
N ILE A 97 8.44 -2.38 -1.97
CA ILE A 97 7.02 -2.54 -1.61
C ILE A 97 6.51 -3.95 -1.94
N LYS A 98 6.98 -4.56 -3.02
CA LYS A 98 6.58 -5.93 -3.37
C LYS A 98 7.02 -6.95 -2.31
N GLU A 99 8.19 -6.77 -1.74
CA GLU A 99 8.66 -7.61 -0.63
C GLU A 99 7.80 -7.41 0.63
N ILE A 100 7.50 -6.17 0.97
CA ILE A 100 6.63 -5.85 2.10
C ILE A 100 5.22 -6.41 1.88
N GLN A 101 4.65 -6.26 0.68
CA GLN A 101 3.36 -6.84 0.32
C GLN A 101 3.32 -8.34 0.56
N LYS A 102 4.34 -9.04 0.10
CA LYS A 102 4.45 -10.49 0.26
C LYS A 102 4.45 -10.89 1.74
N ASP A 103 5.27 -10.24 2.54
CA ASP A 103 5.40 -10.54 3.97
C ASP A 103 4.13 -10.21 4.75
N VAL A 104 3.54 -9.05 4.48
CA VAL A 104 2.30 -8.60 5.12
C VAL A 104 1.13 -9.54 4.78
N LEU A 105 0.99 -9.92 3.51
CA LEU A 105 -0.08 -10.81 3.09
C LEU A 105 0.09 -12.21 3.66
N LYS A 106 1.31 -12.70 3.74
CA LYS A 106 1.61 -13.99 4.40
C LYS A 106 1.20 -13.95 5.88
N PHE A 107 1.54 -12.88 6.58
CA PHE A 107 1.12 -12.68 7.97
C PHE A 107 -0.41 -12.67 8.10
N LEU A 108 -1.09 -11.87 7.29
CA LEU A 108 -2.54 -11.73 7.33
C LEU A 108 -3.24 -13.03 6.95
N ASP A 109 -2.74 -13.75 5.94
CA ASP A 109 -3.29 -15.04 5.55
C ASP A 109 -3.17 -16.08 6.68
N THR A 110 -2.07 -16.05 7.42
CA THR A 110 -1.86 -16.95 8.55
C THR A 110 -2.81 -16.65 9.71
N TYR A 111 -2.95 -15.37 10.07
CA TYR A 111 -3.65 -14.96 11.30
C TYR A 111 -5.11 -14.58 11.11
N THR A 112 -5.64 -14.62 9.90
CA THR A 112 -7.07 -14.50 9.64
C THR A 112 -7.79 -15.84 9.56
N LYS A 113 -7.06 -16.95 9.63
CA LYS A 113 -7.63 -18.30 9.64
C LYS A 113 -8.40 -18.55 10.93
N TYR A 114 -9.41 -19.40 10.86
CA TYR A 114 -10.22 -19.79 12.01
C TYR A 114 -9.38 -20.35 13.16
N GLU A 115 -8.33 -21.12 12.83
CA GLU A 115 -7.46 -21.80 13.80
C GLU A 115 -6.31 -20.94 14.32
N ALA A 116 -6.26 -19.66 13.94
CA ALA A 116 -5.16 -18.77 14.31
C ALA A 116 -5.06 -18.60 15.82
N ARG A 117 -3.83 -18.68 16.33
CA ARG A 117 -3.52 -18.45 17.75
C ARG A 117 -2.83 -17.10 17.91
N TYR A 118 -3.41 -16.27 18.77
CA TYR A 118 -2.88 -14.93 19.05
C TYR A 118 -2.00 -14.97 20.30
N ASP A 119 -0.90 -15.70 20.18
CA ASP A 119 0.10 -15.92 21.23
C ASP A 119 1.27 -14.92 21.16
N GLY A 120 2.35 -15.20 21.89
CA GLY A 120 3.56 -14.38 21.88
C GLY A 120 4.21 -14.29 20.49
N SER A 121 4.19 -15.38 19.73
CA SER A 121 4.69 -15.41 18.35
C SER A 121 3.90 -14.47 17.44
N PHE A 122 2.56 -14.47 17.55
CA PHE A 122 1.71 -13.53 16.84
C PHE A 122 2.07 -12.07 17.19
N LYS A 123 2.17 -11.77 18.48
CA LYS A 123 2.46 -10.40 18.94
C LYS A 123 3.80 -9.90 18.39
N THR A 124 4.83 -10.73 18.41
CA THR A 124 6.15 -10.39 17.84
C THR A 124 6.07 -10.12 16.35
N LYS A 125 5.39 -10.97 15.60
CA LYS A 125 5.22 -10.83 14.15
C LYS A 125 4.34 -9.63 13.81
N PHE A 126 3.31 -9.36 14.60
CA PHE A 126 2.45 -8.20 14.44
C PHE A 126 3.26 -6.89 14.57
N ILE A 127 4.09 -6.77 15.60
CA ILE A 127 4.94 -5.60 15.78
C ILE A 127 5.87 -5.41 14.57
N ALA A 128 6.49 -6.48 14.08
CA ALA A 128 7.37 -6.42 12.92
C ALA A 128 6.64 -5.94 11.65
N VAL A 129 5.42 -6.43 11.42
CA VAL A 129 4.58 -5.99 10.30
C VAL A 129 4.20 -4.53 10.43
N VAL A 130 3.80 -4.09 11.62
CA VAL A 130 3.45 -2.69 11.90
C VAL A 130 4.63 -1.76 11.65
N ASP A 131 5.82 -2.13 12.11
CA ASP A 131 7.04 -1.33 11.89
C ASP A 131 7.36 -1.23 10.40
N ALA A 132 7.29 -2.33 9.66
CA ALA A 132 7.53 -2.35 8.23
C ALA A 132 6.54 -1.45 7.47
N LEU A 133 5.25 -1.54 7.81
CA LEU A 133 4.21 -0.70 7.20
C LEU A 133 4.39 0.78 7.55
N SER A 134 4.70 1.09 8.81
CA SER A 134 4.91 2.49 9.25
C SER A 134 6.09 3.13 8.54
N ASN A 135 7.21 2.43 8.45
CA ASN A 135 8.39 2.91 7.72
C ASN A 135 8.09 3.10 6.25
N ARG A 136 7.29 2.21 5.66
CA ARG A 136 6.91 2.31 4.25
C ARG A 136 6.00 3.50 3.98
N ILE A 137 5.00 3.71 4.83
CA ILE A 137 4.08 4.87 4.74
C ILE A 137 4.89 6.17 4.79
N GLU A 138 5.82 6.29 5.73
CA GLU A 138 6.67 7.47 5.85
C GLU A 138 7.51 7.68 4.59
N ALA A 139 8.16 6.65 4.08
CA ALA A 139 8.98 6.73 2.87
C ALA A 139 8.16 7.13 1.65
N GLU A 140 6.96 6.57 1.48
CA GLU A 140 6.06 6.93 0.39
C GLU A 140 5.63 8.39 0.47
N GLU A 141 5.17 8.84 1.63
CA GLU A 141 4.65 10.20 1.81
C GLU A 141 5.74 11.28 1.73
N THR A 142 6.95 10.99 2.17
CA THR A 142 8.05 11.96 2.13
C THR A 142 8.81 11.98 0.81
N SER A 143 8.87 10.88 0.08
CA SER A 143 9.74 10.75 -1.10
C SER A 143 9.00 10.35 -2.37
N LEU A 144 8.26 9.24 -2.36
CA LEU A 144 7.63 8.72 -3.57
C LEU A 144 6.48 9.60 -4.07
N TYR A 145 5.60 10.02 -3.19
CA TYR A 145 4.41 10.80 -3.55
C TYR A 145 4.79 12.19 -4.09
N THR A 146 5.91 12.73 -3.65
CA THR A 146 6.41 14.02 -4.16
C THR A 146 6.75 13.96 -5.66
N LEU A 147 7.17 12.80 -6.15
CA LEU A 147 7.46 12.60 -7.57
C LEU A 147 6.18 12.67 -8.42
N TYR A 148 5.06 12.21 -7.90
CA TYR A 148 3.78 12.27 -8.60
C TYR A 148 3.25 13.70 -8.66
N LEU A 149 3.49 14.50 -7.62
CA LEU A 149 2.99 15.87 -7.50
C LEU A 149 3.77 16.89 -8.35
N LYS A 150 4.88 16.50 -8.92
CA LYS A 150 5.65 17.33 -9.88
C LYS A 150 5.07 17.13 -11.29
#